data_ebbb3a011c3ec6021a96e0211a01af2a
#
_entry.id   ebbb3a011c3ec6021a96e0211a01af2a
#
_cell.length_a   1.000
_cell.length_b   1.000
_cell.length_c   1.000
_cell.angle_alpha   90.00
_cell.angle_beta   90.00
_cell.angle_gamma   90.00
#
_symmetry.space_group_name_H-M   'P 1'
#
loop_
_entity.id
_entity.type
_entity.pdbx_description
1 polymer ?
#
loop_
_entity_poly.entity_id
_entity_poly.type
_entity_poly.pdbx_seq_one_letter_code
_entity_poly.pdbx_strand_id
1 'polypeptide(L)'
;MLLTHSKQSPSCRTLIGCGIFICALAISGCSTLGTKSSTSKVAQFKQDTSVGTEDISIAAVGLVDVPYRYGGNTPKGGFDCSGLIVYVYNKAAGIKLPRTIQLMSTKGQSIEGQPPAPGDLVFFNTTGEKYSHAGIYVGQGRFVHAPSAGGTVRLDYITSPYWAAKFTEARRIAPKQ
;
A
#
# COMPACT_ATOMS: atom_id res chain seq x y z
N MET A 1 2.09 31.56 -49.06
CA MET A 1 1.37 30.56 -49.84
C MET A 1 0.69 29.67 -48.82
N LEU A 2 -0.49 30.10 -48.33
CA LEU A 2 -1.83 29.64 -48.69
C LEU A 2 -1.93 28.12 -48.68
N LEU A 3 -2.73 27.45 -47.86
CA LEU A 3 -4.17 27.47 -47.73
C LEU A 3 -4.66 26.78 -46.44
N THR A 4 -5.58 27.42 -45.81
CA THR A 4 -6.62 27.01 -44.89
C THR A 4 -7.47 25.83 -45.38
N HIS A 5 -7.94 24.96 -44.50
CA HIS A 5 -9.25 24.34 -44.66
C HIS A 5 -9.91 24.07 -43.31
N SER A 6 -10.88 24.91 -43.07
CA SER A 6 -12.01 24.78 -42.15
C SER A 6 -13.00 23.73 -42.68
N LYS A 7 -13.58 22.89 -41.79
CA LYS A 7 -14.85 22.24 -42.11
C LYS A 7 -15.75 22.11 -40.88
N GLN A 8 -16.85 22.87 -41.03
CA GLN A 8 -17.99 23.00 -40.14
C GLN A 8 -18.81 21.72 -39.98
N SER A 9 -19.51 21.71 -38.83
CA SER A 9 -20.60 20.81 -38.46
C SER A 9 -21.86 20.95 -39.36
N PRO A 10 -22.80 20.02 -39.24
CA PRO A 10 -24.19 20.49 -39.24
C PRO A 10 -24.99 19.97 -38.00
N SER A 11 -25.68 20.93 -37.47
CA SER A 11 -26.87 20.90 -36.64
C SER A 11 -27.99 20.09 -37.30
N CYS A 12 -28.72 19.27 -36.51
CA CYS A 12 -30.05 18.84 -36.91
C CYS A 12 -31.05 19.10 -35.79
N ARG A 13 -32.04 19.90 -36.18
CA ARG A 13 -33.15 20.42 -35.37
C ARG A 13 -34.34 19.47 -35.45
N THR A 14 -35.04 19.38 -34.32
CA THR A 14 -36.50 19.39 -34.16
C THR A 14 -37.33 18.20 -34.67
N LEU A 15 -38.13 17.61 -33.77
CA LEU A 15 -39.59 17.68 -33.92
C LEU A 15 -40.29 17.27 -32.62
N ILE A 16 -41.26 18.09 -32.27
CA ILE A 16 -42.26 18.06 -31.23
C ILE A 16 -43.28 16.96 -31.55
N GLY A 17 -43.67 16.19 -30.59
CA GLY A 17 -44.80 15.26 -30.68
C GLY A 17 -45.56 15.20 -29.35
N CYS A 18 -46.57 16.04 -29.25
CA CYS A 18 -47.57 16.09 -28.19
C CYS A 18 -48.51 14.87 -28.29
N GLY A 19 -48.69 14.13 -27.23
CA GLY A 19 -49.65 13.04 -27.19
C GLY A 19 -50.19 12.88 -25.78
N ILE A 20 -51.24 13.62 -25.47
CA ILE A 20 -52.07 13.46 -24.27
C ILE A 20 -52.88 12.19 -24.44
N PHE A 21 -52.76 11.24 -23.52
CA PHE A 21 -53.75 10.18 -23.32
C PHE A 21 -54.10 10.11 -21.84
N ILE A 22 -55.30 10.66 -21.58
CA ILE A 22 -56.07 10.49 -20.32
C ILE A 22 -56.73 9.13 -20.41
N CYS A 23 -56.52 8.23 -19.47
CA CYS A 23 -57.50 7.19 -19.18
C CYS A 23 -57.52 6.81 -17.70
N ALA A 24 -58.70 6.70 -17.24
CA ALA A 24 -59.27 6.75 -15.91
C ALA A 24 -58.93 5.55 -15.01
N LEU A 25 -59.03 5.86 -13.72
CA LEU A 25 -59.34 5.07 -12.51
C LEU A 25 -59.80 3.61 -12.65
N ALA A 26 -59.13 2.77 -11.86
CA ALA A 26 -59.78 1.71 -11.11
C ALA A 26 -59.04 1.46 -9.80
N ILE A 27 -59.70 1.80 -8.71
CA ILE A 27 -59.34 1.51 -7.31
C ILE A 27 -59.86 0.10 -7.04
N SER A 28 -59.04 -0.82 -6.56
CA SER A 28 -59.42 -1.90 -5.63
C SER A 28 -58.24 -2.85 -5.39
N GLY A 29 -57.95 -3.13 -4.14
CA GLY A 29 -57.18 -4.29 -3.76
C GLY A 29 -56.17 -4.05 -2.64
N CYS A 30 -56.63 -3.92 -1.39
CA CYS A 30 -55.79 -4.25 -0.24
C CYS A 30 -55.33 -5.71 -0.33
N SER A 31 -54.06 -5.92 -0.51
CA SER A 31 -53.41 -7.20 -0.20
C SER A 31 -52.18 -6.91 0.64
N THR A 32 -52.32 -7.21 1.91
CA THR A 32 -51.21 -7.32 2.87
C THR A 32 -50.21 -8.36 2.38
N LEU A 33 -49.24 -7.96 1.59
CA LEU A 33 -48.07 -8.79 1.33
C LEU A 33 -46.98 -8.40 2.30
N GLY A 34 -46.68 -9.35 3.17
CA GLY A 34 -45.56 -9.27 4.11
C GLY A 34 -44.29 -8.85 3.43
N THR A 35 -43.78 -7.71 3.84
CA THR A 35 -42.45 -7.25 3.47
C THR A 35 -41.44 -8.23 4.06
N LYS A 36 -41.06 -9.22 3.28
CA LYS A 36 -39.80 -9.95 3.56
C LYS A 36 -38.69 -8.92 3.46
N SER A 37 -38.30 -8.40 4.64
CA SER A 37 -37.05 -7.68 4.79
C SER A 37 -35.95 -8.56 4.20
N SER A 38 -35.55 -8.28 2.96
CA SER A 38 -34.31 -8.77 2.42
C SER A 38 -33.23 -8.09 3.23
N THR A 39 -32.88 -8.71 4.36
CA THR A 39 -31.60 -8.45 5.00
C THR A 39 -30.55 -8.77 3.94
N SER A 40 -30.12 -7.74 3.21
CA SER A 40 -28.91 -7.81 2.40
C SER A 40 -27.83 -8.29 3.38
N LYS A 41 -27.40 -9.53 3.20
CA LYS A 41 -26.12 -10.00 3.74
C LYS A 41 -25.09 -9.02 3.20
N VAL A 42 -24.84 -7.95 3.96
CA VAL A 42 -23.57 -7.25 3.86
C VAL A 42 -22.57 -8.38 4.00
N ALA A 43 -21.90 -8.69 2.89
CA ALA A 43 -20.81 -9.64 2.91
C ALA A 43 -19.90 -9.13 4.02
N GLN A 44 -19.90 -9.85 5.13
CA GLN A 44 -18.92 -9.65 6.18
C GLN A 44 -17.59 -9.87 5.47
N PHE A 45 -16.97 -8.76 5.04
CA PHE A 45 -15.56 -8.77 4.71
C PHE A 45 -14.92 -9.38 5.95
N LYS A 46 -14.53 -10.64 5.84
CA LYS A 46 -13.58 -11.22 6.77
C LYS A 46 -12.46 -10.20 6.82
N GLN A 47 -12.39 -9.46 7.91
CA GLN A 47 -11.20 -8.73 8.29
C GLN A 47 -10.13 -9.81 8.48
N ASP A 48 -9.55 -10.19 7.35
CA ASP A 48 -8.38 -11.04 7.31
C ASP A 48 -7.27 -10.23 7.99
N THR A 49 -6.57 -10.88 8.85
CA THR A 49 -5.55 -10.42 9.80
C THR A 49 -4.36 -9.68 9.15
N SER A 50 -4.60 -8.85 8.14
CA SER A 50 -3.62 -7.95 7.53
C SER A 50 -3.49 -6.60 8.26
N VAL A 51 -4.32 -6.33 9.27
CA VAL A 51 -4.39 -5.04 9.98
C VAL A 51 -3.04 -4.58 10.53
N GLY A 52 -2.12 -5.49 10.85
CA GLY A 52 -0.80 -5.12 11.35
C GLY A 52 0.25 -4.82 10.27
N THR A 53 0.12 -5.37 9.06
CA THR A 53 1.14 -5.23 8.00
C THR A 53 0.92 -4.00 7.13
N GLU A 54 -0.33 -3.63 6.87
CA GLU A 54 -0.66 -2.38 6.19
C GLU A 54 -0.28 -1.17 7.05
N ASP A 55 -0.55 -1.21 8.36
CA ASP A 55 -0.16 -0.16 9.32
C ASP A 55 1.36 0.04 9.35
N ILE A 56 2.14 -1.05 9.26
CA ILE A 56 3.61 -0.99 9.17
C ILE A 56 4.05 -0.23 7.92
N SER A 57 3.46 -0.53 6.77
CA SER A 57 3.82 0.13 5.50
C SER A 57 3.46 1.60 5.49
N ILE A 58 2.28 1.97 6.00
CA ILE A 58 1.82 3.36 6.13
C ILE A 58 2.72 4.14 7.08
N ALA A 59 3.03 3.56 8.24
CA ALA A 59 3.94 4.18 9.21
C ALA A 59 5.33 4.40 8.64
N ALA A 60 5.85 3.46 7.85
CA ALA A 60 7.14 3.60 7.17
C ALA A 60 7.15 4.76 6.17
N VAL A 61 6.11 4.86 5.33
CA VAL A 61 5.98 5.97 4.35
C VAL A 61 5.89 7.33 5.05
N GLY A 62 5.21 7.41 6.20
CA GLY A 62 5.10 8.63 6.99
C GLY A 62 6.43 9.14 7.58
N LEU A 63 7.52 8.37 7.47
CA LEU A 63 8.85 8.76 7.95
C LEU A 63 9.81 9.14 6.80
N VAL A 64 9.34 9.19 5.56
CA VAL A 64 10.14 9.69 4.42
C VAL A 64 10.60 11.12 4.73
N ASP A 65 11.80 11.47 4.27
CA ASP A 65 12.53 12.72 4.51
C ASP A 65 13.11 12.90 5.91
N VAL A 66 12.86 12.00 6.87
CA VAL A 66 13.58 12.04 8.16
C VAL A 66 15.08 11.79 7.92
N PRO A 67 15.97 12.65 8.48
CA PRO A 67 17.41 12.52 8.26
C PRO A 67 17.98 11.16 8.69
N TYR A 68 18.94 10.66 7.91
CA TYR A 68 19.77 9.55 8.34
C TYR A 68 20.67 9.96 9.51
N ARG A 69 20.75 9.11 10.51
CA ARG A 69 21.72 9.23 11.59
C ARG A 69 22.19 7.84 12.02
N TYR A 70 23.49 7.63 12.03
CA TYR A 70 24.06 6.39 12.53
C TYR A 70 23.66 6.16 14.00
N GLY A 71 23.11 4.97 14.31
CA GLY A 71 22.55 4.64 15.62
C GLY A 71 21.21 5.30 15.92
N GLY A 72 20.66 6.12 15.02
CA GLY A 72 19.38 6.80 15.16
C GLY A 72 18.20 5.83 15.17
N ASN A 73 17.16 6.14 15.98
CA ASN A 73 16.00 5.28 16.17
C ASN A 73 14.71 6.05 16.49
N THR A 74 14.67 7.35 16.25
CA THR A 74 13.50 8.20 16.48
C THR A 74 13.33 9.22 15.35
N PRO A 75 12.09 9.68 15.06
CA PRO A 75 11.85 10.70 14.04
C PRO A 75 12.63 11.99 14.30
N LYS A 76 12.70 12.43 15.55
CA LYS A 76 13.41 13.65 15.93
C LYS A 76 14.94 13.49 15.89
N GLY A 77 15.43 12.32 16.22
CA GLY A 77 16.87 12.03 16.29
C GLY A 77 17.47 11.50 15.00
N GLY A 78 16.65 11.23 13.98
CA GLY A 78 17.05 10.55 12.77
C GLY A 78 17.03 9.02 12.89
N PHE A 79 17.26 8.34 11.77
CA PHE A 79 17.26 6.88 11.68
C PHE A 79 18.50 6.34 10.97
N ASP A 80 19.02 5.21 11.43
CA ASP A 80 19.73 4.27 10.56
C ASP A 80 18.76 3.19 10.03
N CYS A 81 19.21 2.30 9.13
CA CYS A 81 18.38 1.30 8.50
C CYS A 81 17.64 0.40 9.51
N SER A 82 18.35 -0.10 10.51
CA SER A 82 17.78 -0.98 11.53
C SER A 82 16.92 -0.22 12.55
N GLY A 83 17.27 1.02 12.87
CA GLY A 83 16.50 1.87 13.79
C GLY A 83 15.14 2.27 13.23
N LEU A 84 15.08 2.57 11.94
CA LEU A 84 13.83 2.80 11.23
C LEU A 84 12.90 1.59 11.36
N ILE A 85 13.40 0.39 11.05
CA ILE A 85 12.63 -0.85 11.09
C ILE A 85 12.12 -1.14 12.51
N VAL A 86 13.01 -1.08 13.52
CA VAL A 86 12.61 -1.30 14.92
C VAL A 86 11.54 -0.31 15.36
N TYR A 87 11.70 0.96 15.02
CA TYR A 87 10.73 1.99 15.37
C TYR A 87 9.37 1.73 14.74
N VAL A 88 9.32 1.49 13.43
CA VAL A 88 8.08 1.29 12.68
C VAL A 88 7.32 0.06 13.18
N TYR A 89 7.99 -1.09 13.27
CA TYR A 89 7.35 -2.32 13.74
C TYR A 89 6.83 -2.24 15.17
N ASN A 90 7.59 -1.59 16.05
CA ASN A 90 7.16 -1.40 17.43
C ASN A 90 5.96 -0.45 17.53
N LYS A 91 5.95 0.64 16.77
CA LYS A 91 4.88 1.65 16.83
C LYS A 91 3.60 1.22 16.13
N ALA A 92 3.71 0.61 14.95
CA ALA A 92 2.56 0.22 14.15
C ALA A 92 1.94 -1.12 14.59
N ALA A 93 2.76 -2.08 15.08
CA ALA A 93 2.31 -3.43 15.35
C ALA A 93 2.70 -3.98 16.73
N GLY A 94 3.36 -3.20 17.58
CA GLY A 94 3.84 -3.65 18.89
C GLY A 94 4.94 -4.74 18.82
N ILE A 95 5.52 -4.97 17.64
CA ILE A 95 6.51 -6.01 17.39
C ILE A 95 7.89 -5.50 17.76
N LYS A 96 8.54 -6.18 18.71
CA LYS A 96 9.92 -5.88 19.11
C LYS A 96 10.91 -6.68 18.25
N LEU A 97 11.67 -5.99 17.41
CA LEU A 97 12.72 -6.56 16.59
C LEU A 97 14.11 -6.31 17.19
N PRO A 98 15.09 -7.18 16.92
CA PRO A 98 16.48 -6.94 17.30
C PRO A 98 17.06 -5.72 16.55
N ARG A 99 18.14 -5.15 17.10
CA ARG A 99 18.71 -3.88 16.60
C ARG A 99 19.66 -4.03 15.40
N THR A 100 20.04 -5.25 15.02
CA THR A 100 20.93 -5.51 13.89
C THR A 100 20.19 -6.20 12.74
N ILE A 101 20.55 -5.86 11.52
CA ILE A 101 19.93 -6.44 10.31
C ILE A 101 20.15 -7.96 10.25
N GLN A 102 21.34 -8.44 10.63
CA GLN A 102 21.67 -9.87 10.68
C GLN A 102 20.73 -10.64 11.62
N LEU A 103 20.44 -10.09 12.82
CA LEU A 103 19.50 -10.72 13.74
C LEU A 103 18.05 -10.59 13.28
N MET A 104 17.69 -9.51 12.56
CA MET A 104 16.36 -9.38 11.96
C MET A 104 16.13 -10.45 10.89
N SER A 105 17.17 -10.81 10.11
CA SER A 105 17.07 -11.83 9.07
C SER A 105 16.80 -13.25 9.61
N THR A 106 16.93 -13.47 10.93
CA THR A 106 16.56 -14.73 11.59
C THR A 106 15.11 -14.73 12.10
N LYS A 107 14.39 -13.61 11.97
CA LYS A 107 13.01 -13.46 12.49
C LYS A 107 11.98 -13.67 11.38
N GLY A 108 10.79 -14.08 11.81
CA GLY A 108 9.68 -14.32 10.89
C GLY A 108 9.93 -15.46 9.91
N GLN A 109 9.17 -15.46 8.83
CA GLN A 109 9.18 -16.49 7.81
C GLN A 109 9.78 -15.94 6.51
N SER A 110 10.68 -16.68 5.87
CA SER A 110 11.11 -16.40 4.50
C SER A 110 9.91 -16.57 3.55
N ILE A 111 9.78 -15.64 2.61
CA ILE A 111 8.73 -15.68 1.58
C ILE A 111 9.34 -15.97 0.20
N GLU A 112 10.37 -16.81 0.16
CA GLU A 112 11.03 -17.22 -1.06
C GLU A 112 10.02 -17.75 -2.10
N GLY A 113 10.18 -17.32 -3.35
CA GLY A 113 9.25 -17.70 -4.44
C GLY A 113 7.91 -16.97 -4.44
N GLN A 114 7.66 -16.08 -3.49
CA GLN A 114 6.44 -15.27 -3.45
C GLN A 114 6.78 -13.77 -3.53
N PRO A 115 5.90 -12.95 -4.15
CA PRO A 115 6.09 -11.50 -4.11
C PRO A 115 5.93 -10.97 -2.67
N PRO A 116 6.74 -10.00 -2.25
CA PRO A 116 6.56 -9.33 -0.97
C PRO A 116 5.19 -8.64 -0.88
N ALA A 117 4.60 -8.63 0.31
CA ALA A 117 3.42 -7.85 0.63
C ALA A 117 3.80 -6.61 1.45
N PRO A 118 2.99 -5.52 1.42
CA PRO A 118 3.22 -4.35 2.27
C PRO A 118 3.46 -4.75 3.73
N GLY A 119 4.50 -4.17 4.34
CA GLY A 119 4.93 -4.52 5.69
C GLY A 119 5.98 -5.63 5.78
N ASP A 120 6.32 -6.33 4.70
CA ASP A 120 7.42 -7.31 4.74
C ASP A 120 8.79 -6.62 4.80
N LEU A 121 9.76 -7.27 5.42
CA LEU A 121 11.16 -6.85 5.37
C LEU A 121 11.83 -7.33 4.09
N VAL A 122 12.59 -6.45 3.47
CA VAL A 122 13.44 -6.74 2.31
C VAL A 122 14.90 -6.53 2.69
N PHE A 123 15.76 -7.50 2.35
CA PHE A 123 17.16 -7.53 2.75
C PHE A 123 18.08 -7.45 1.55
N PHE A 124 19.23 -6.79 1.75
CA PHE A 124 20.20 -6.52 0.69
C PHE A 124 21.65 -6.75 1.18
N ASN A 125 22.50 -7.08 0.22
CA ASN A 125 23.96 -7.12 0.37
C ASN A 125 24.58 -5.86 -0.24
N THR A 126 24.81 -4.83 0.56
CA THR A 126 25.34 -3.54 0.09
C THR A 126 26.83 -3.36 0.35
N THR A 127 27.44 -4.18 1.23
CA THR A 127 28.85 -4.05 1.65
C THR A 127 29.70 -5.30 1.35
N GLY A 128 29.15 -6.29 0.66
CA GLY A 128 29.78 -7.61 0.47
C GLY A 128 29.30 -8.65 1.49
N GLU A 129 28.71 -8.22 2.60
CA GLU A 129 28.13 -9.11 3.59
C GLU A 129 26.64 -9.29 3.38
N LYS A 130 26.16 -10.55 3.46
CA LYS A 130 24.76 -10.89 3.44
C LYS A 130 24.05 -10.17 4.59
N TYR A 131 22.89 -9.57 4.32
CA TYR A 131 22.12 -8.82 5.33
C TYR A 131 22.83 -7.57 5.90
N SER A 132 23.54 -6.84 5.06
CA SER A 132 24.18 -5.57 5.47
C SER A 132 23.22 -4.38 5.44
N HIS A 133 22.06 -4.52 4.76
CA HIS A 133 21.04 -3.48 4.68
C HIS A 133 19.64 -4.09 4.60
N ALA A 134 18.63 -3.33 5.04
CA ALA A 134 17.23 -3.73 4.92
C ALA A 134 16.29 -2.52 4.83
N GLY A 135 15.08 -2.78 4.37
CA GLY A 135 13.98 -1.84 4.34
C GLY A 135 12.63 -2.53 4.53
N ILE A 136 11.58 -1.74 4.53
CA ILE A 136 10.18 -2.17 4.67
C ILE A 136 9.51 -2.04 3.30
N TYR A 137 9.01 -3.16 2.77
CA TYR A 137 8.27 -3.14 1.52
C TYR A 137 6.90 -2.47 1.71
N VAL A 138 6.54 -1.59 0.77
CA VAL A 138 5.31 -0.77 0.86
C VAL A 138 4.39 -0.96 -0.35
N GLY A 139 4.64 -1.98 -1.15
CA GLY A 139 3.84 -2.27 -2.34
C GLY A 139 4.41 -1.68 -3.63
N GLN A 140 3.89 -2.15 -4.77
CA GLN A 140 4.24 -1.66 -6.11
C GLN A 140 5.76 -1.71 -6.43
N GLY A 141 6.47 -2.72 -5.92
CA GLY A 141 7.91 -2.85 -6.11
C GLY A 141 8.76 -1.86 -5.32
N ARG A 142 8.17 -1.09 -4.38
CA ARG A 142 8.86 -0.05 -3.61
C ARG A 142 9.09 -0.46 -2.17
N PHE A 143 10.15 0.07 -1.60
CA PHE A 143 10.46 -0.12 -0.17
C PHE A 143 10.96 1.18 0.44
N VAL A 144 10.70 1.35 1.73
CA VAL A 144 11.19 2.47 2.54
C VAL A 144 12.41 2.02 3.31
N HIS A 145 13.48 2.81 3.29
CA HIS A 145 14.70 2.54 4.02
C HIS A 145 15.42 3.82 4.42
N ALA A 146 16.34 3.73 5.37
CA ALA A 146 17.29 4.78 5.70
C ALA A 146 18.64 4.40 5.08
N PRO A 147 19.04 5.03 3.95
CA PRO A 147 20.34 4.78 3.31
C PRO A 147 21.49 5.29 4.18
N SER A 148 22.71 5.09 3.75
CA SER A 148 23.92 5.52 4.47
C SER A 148 23.97 7.02 4.72
N ALA A 149 24.97 7.46 5.50
CA ALA A 149 25.18 8.83 5.96
C ALA A 149 24.99 9.91 4.88
N GLY A 150 24.39 11.04 5.27
CA GLY A 150 24.12 12.18 4.40
C GLY A 150 22.81 12.13 3.63
N GLY A 151 22.03 11.05 3.77
CA GLY A 151 20.71 10.93 3.15
C GLY A 151 19.55 11.12 4.15
N THR A 152 18.36 10.88 3.65
CA THR A 152 17.12 10.81 4.42
C THR A 152 16.46 9.45 4.25
N VAL A 153 15.51 9.10 5.09
CA VAL A 153 14.58 8.00 4.82
C VAL A 153 13.91 8.26 3.49
N ARG A 154 13.88 7.25 2.62
CA ARG A 154 13.33 7.41 1.27
C ARG A 154 12.69 6.14 0.72
N LEU A 155 11.98 6.31 -0.39
CA LEU A 155 11.43 5.25 -1.21
C LEU A 155 12.38 4.92 -2.36
N ASP A 156 12.70 3.63 -2.53
CA ASP A 156 13.41 3.13 -3.70
C ASP A 156 12.66 1.94 -4.31
N TYR A 157 12.93 1.61 -5.57
CA TYR A 157 12.40 0.43 -6.24
C TYR A 157 13.34 -0.76 -6.07
N ILE A 158 12.81 -1.91 -5.65
CA ILE A 158 13.59 -3.17 -5.58
C ILE A 158 14.13 -3.56 -6.95
N THR A 159 13.37 -3.26 -8.01
CA THR A 159 13.70 -3.58 -9.39
C THR A 159 14.72 -2.64 -10.03
N SER A 160 15.11 -1.54 -9.37
CA SER A 160 16.18 -0.69 -9.89
C SER A 160 17.50 -1.47 -10.00
N PRO A 161 18.35 -1.19 -11.00
CA PRO A 161 19.56 -1.99 -11.25
C PRO A 161 20.44 -2.17 -10.00
N TYR A 162 20.61 -1.14 -9.20
CA TYR A 162 21.39 -1.18 -7.97
C TYR A 162 20.79 -2.13 -6.92
N TRP A 163 19.48 -1.99 -6.63
CA TRP A 163 18.83 -2.78 -5.59
C TRP A 163 18.55 -4.21 -6.03
N ALA A 164 18.18 -4.42 -7.29
CA ALA A 164 17.97 -5.76 -7.85
C ALA A 164 19.23 -6.64 -7.77
N ALA A 165 20.40 -6.07 -8.08
CA ALA A 165 21.68 -6.79 -7.98
C ALA A 165 22.10 -7.11 -6.54
N LYS A 166 21.54 -6.44 -5.56
CA LYS A 166 21.89 -6.57 -4.13
C LYS A 166 20.82 -7.25 -3.28
N PHE A 167 19.65 -7.50 -3.85
CA PHE A 167 18.55 -8.15 -3.18
C PHE A 167 18.96 -9.56 -2.71
N THR A 168 18.65 -9.87 -1.46
CA THR A 168 19.01 -11.15 -0.84
C THR A 168 17.80 -12.02 -0.61
N GLU A 169 16.81 -11.52 0.12
CA GLU A 169 15.53 -12.19 0.42
C GLU A 169 14.50 -11.21 0.96
N ALA A 170 13.26 -11.67 1.06
CA ALA A 170 12.21 -11.00 1.82
C ALA A 170 11.67 -11.91 2.93
N ARG A 171 11.22 -11.30 4.03
CA ARG A 171 10.69 -12.02 5.19
C ARG A 171 9.44 -11.35 5.74
N ARG A 172 8.47 -12.17 6.10
CA ARG A 172 7.24 -11.74 6.77
C ARG A 172 7.38 -11.88 8.27
N ILE A 173 7.18 -10.77 8.97
CA ILE A 173 7.15 -10.73 10.42
C ILE A 173 5.69 -10.64 10.84
N ALA A 174 5.12 -11.76 11.26
CA ALA A 174 3.75 -11.77 11.78
C ALA A 174 3.68 -11.21 13.21
N PRO A 175 2.62 -10.48 13.57
CA PRO A 175 2.31 -10.22 14.98
C PRO A 175 2.19 -11.53 15.74
N LYS A 176 2.62 -11.55 17.00
CA LYS A 176 2.31 -12.69 17.87
C LYS A 176 0.80 -12.71 18.10
N GLN A 177 0.18 -13.81 17.72
CA GLN A 177 -1.20 -14.11 18.09
C GLN A 177 -1.31 -14.30 19.60
#